data_83e9e53edf497d5dc8833c0b23b4ba18
#
_entry.id   83e9e53edf497d5dc8833c0b23b4ba18
#
_cell.length_a   1.000
_cell.length_b   1.000
_cell.length_c   1.000
_cell.angle_alpha   90.00
_cell.angle_beta   90.00
_cell.angle_gamma   90.00
#
_symmetry.space_group_name_H-M   'P 1'
#
loop_
_entity.id
_entity.type
_entity.pdbx_description
1 polymer ?
#
loop_
_entity_poly.entity_id
_entity_poly.type
_entity_poly.pdbx_seq_one_letter_code
_entity_poly.pdbx_strand_id
1 'polypeptide(L)'
;MGEFQRVQQKRNEILTVAREHGVLNVRLFGSVVREEETPESDIDFLVDLEPGRTLLDLGGALIKLQELLGRKVDIVTERGLHWYLREQIMKEARPL
;
A
#
# COMPACT_ATOMS: atom_id res chain seq x y z
N MET A 1 1.43 16.79 11.47
CA MET A 1 0.56 15.68 11.04
C MET A 1 1.43 14.53 10.56
N GLY A 2 1.20 13.32 11.06
CA GLY A 2 1.96 12.15 10.66
C GLY A 2 1.60 11.67 9.25
N GLU A 3 2.49 10.88 8.67
CA GLU A 3 2.29 10.34 7.32
C GLU A 3 1.07 9.42 7.25
N PHE A 4 0.81 8.65 8.29
CA PHE A 4 -0.37 7.79 8.37
C PHE A 4 -1.65 8.61 8.18
N GLN A 5 -1.76 9.74 8.88
CA GLN A 5 -2.92 10.62 8.79
C GLN A 5 -3.02 11.26 7.40
N ARG A 6 -1.88 11.64 6.81
CA ARG A 6 -1.86 12.23 5.47
C ARG A 6 -2.38 11.23 4.43
N VAL A 7 -1.96 9.98 4.55
CA VAL A 7 -2.43 8.91 3.66
C VAL A 7 -3.93 8.69 3.87
N GLN A 8 -4.38 8.65 5.12
CA GLN A 8 -5.80 8.48 5.43
C GLN A 8 -6.66 9.59 4.81
N GLN A 9 -6.17 10.81 4.79
CA GLN A 9 -6.90 11.92 4.19
C GLN A 9 -7.07 11.75 2.67
N LYS A 10 -6.19 11.01 2.03
CA LYS A 10 -6.26 10.74 0.60
C LYS A 10 -6.90 9.39 0.29
N ARG A 11 -7.57 8.82 1.27
CA ARG A 11 -8.16 7.49 1.18
C ARG A 11 -9.01 7.27 -0.08
N ASN A 12 -9.94 8.18 -0.34
CA ASN A 12 -10.85 8.02 -1.47
C ASN A 12 -10.11 8.00 -2.81
N GLU A 13 -9.12 8.87 -2.94
CA GLU A 13 -8.30 8.95 -4.15
C GLU A 13 -7.45 7.69 -4.32
N ILE A 14 -6.86 7.20 -3.22
CA ILE A 14 -6.08 5.98 -3.23
C ILE A 14 -6.93 4.79 -3.63
N LEU A 15 -8.11 4.66 -3.05
CA LEU A 15 -9.01 3.54 -3.35
C LEU A 15 -9.54 3.60 -4.78
N THR A 16 -9.72 4.78 -5.33
CA THR A 16 -10.11 4.94 -6.73
C THR A 16 -9.01 4.44 -7.66
N VAL A 17 -7.77 4.85 -7.42
CA VAL A 17 -6.62 4.37 -8.21
C VAL A 17 -6.50 2.86 -8.10
N ALA A 18 -6.61 2.33 -6.89
CA ALA A 18 -6.51 0.89 -6.65
C ALA A 18 -7.58 0.14 -7.44
N ARG A 19 -8.82 0.59 -7.36
CA ARG A 19 -9.94 -0.06 -8.05
C ARG A 19 -9.75 -0.08 -9.55
N GLU A 20 -9.25 1.02 -10.12
CA GLU A 20 -8.99 1.10 -11.56
C GLU A 20 -7.98 0.08 -12.05
N HIS A 21 -7.11 -0.37 -11.16
CA HIS A 21 -6.05 -1.33 -11.48
C HIS A 21 -6.32 -2.74 -10.92
N GLY A 22 -7.54 -2.98 -10.42
CA GLY A 22 -7.89 -4.29 -9.85
C GLY A 22 -7.17 -4.61 -8.56
N VAL A 23 -6.75 -3.59 -7.83
CA VAL A 23 -6.10 -3.74 -6.53
C VAL A 23 -7.17 -3.66 -5.44
N LEU A 24 -7.26 -4.70 -4.64
CA LEU A 24 -8.31 -4.88 -3.65
C LEU A 24 -7.73 -4.92 -2.24
N ASN A 25 -8.61 -4.68 -1.26
CA ASN A 25 -8.28 -4.86 0.15
C ASN A 25 -7.01 -4.12 0.55
N VAL A 26 -6.98 -2.82 0.30
CA VAL A 26 -5.79 -1.99 0.51
C VAL A 26 -5.56 -1.77 2.00
N ARG A 27 -4.37 -2.10 2.46
CA ARG A 27 -3.95 -1.95 3.86
C ARG A 27 -2.59 -1.27 3.89
N LEU A 28 -2.33 -0.53 4.95
CA LEU A 28 -1.01 0.05 5.21
C LEU A 28 -0.25 -0.83 6.19
N PHE A 29 1.06 -0.93 6.02
CA PHE A 29 1.93 -1.59 6.99
C PHE A 29 3.28 -0.89 7.01
N GLY A 30 4.22 -1.40 7.79
CA GLY A 30 5.57 -0.88 7.81
C GLY A 30 5.74 0.35 8.69
N SER A 31 6.76 1.14 8.41
CA SER A 31 7.18 2.24 9.26
C SER A 31 6.10 3.30 9.47
N VAL A 32 5.27 3.54 8.46
CA VAL A 32 4.19 4.52 8.56
C VAL A 32 3.18 4.11 9.64
N VAL A 33 2.84 2.82 9.70
CA VAL A 33 1.91 2.32 10.71
C VAL A 33 2.54 2.33 12.10
N ARG A 34 3.83 2.03 12.20
CA ARG A 34 4.55 2.03 13.47
C ARG A 34 4.95 3.43 13.94
N GLU A 35 4.67 4.45 13.13
CA GLU A 35 5.07 5.84 13.40
C GLU A 35 6.59 5.99 13.54
N GLU A 36 7.32 5.21 12.76
CA GLU A 36 8.78 5.23 12.73
C GLU A 36 9.32 5.79 11.41
N GLU A 37 8.43 6.41 10.61
CA GLU A 37 8.80 6.90 9.29
C GLU A 37 9.77 8.08 9.37
N THR A 38 10.65 8.13 8.39
CA THR A 38 11.55 9.26 8.14
C THR A 38 11.21 9.84 6.77
N PRO A 39 11.78 11.01 6.39
CA PRO A 39 11.52 11.54 5.05
C PRO A 39 11.90 10.59 3.92
N GLU A 40 12.80 9.65 4.16
CA GLU A 40 13.22 8.66 3.17
C GLU A 40 12.43 7.34 3.22
N SER A 41 11.53 7.20 4.19
CA SER A 41 10.75 5.96 4.30
C SER A 41 9.74 5.83 3.18
N ASP A 42 9.57 4.59 2.71
CA ASP A 42 8.54 4.28 1.73
C ASP A 42 7.18 4.18 2.43
N ILE A 43 6.13 4.38 1.66
CA ILE A 43 4.78 4.07 2.13
C ILE A 43 4.48 2.65 1.64
N ASP A 44 4.21 1.74 2.57
CA ASP A 44 4.04 0.32 2.26
C ASP A 44 2.57 -0.07 2.26
N PHE A 45 2.11 -0.59 1.12
CA PHE A 45 0.73 -1.08 0.98
C PHE A 45 0.73 -2.60 0.83
N LEU A 46 -0.17 -3.24 1.56
CA LEU A 46 -0.45 -4.67 1.43
C LEU A 46 -1.81 -4.81 0.76
N VAL A 47 -1.86 -5.52 -0.35
CA VAL A 47 -3.07 -5.59 -1.18
C VAL A 47 -3.34 -7.00 -1.66
N ASP A 48 -4.53 -7.19 -2.21
CA ASP A 48 -4.87 -8.36 -3.00
C ASP A 48 -5.08 -7.91 -4.44
N LEU A 49 -4.86 -8.82 -5.39
CA LEU A 49 -5.14 -8.55 -6.80
C LEU A 49 -6.41 -9.28 -7.22
N GLU A 50 -7.24 -8.58 -7.97
CA GLU A 50 -8.40 -9.16 -8.62
C GLU A 50 -7.96 -10.26 -9.58
N PRO A 51 -8.71 -11.39 -9.67
CA PRO A 51 -8.38 -12.44 -10.63
C PRO A 51 -8.27 -11.89 -12.06
N GLY A 52 -7.27 -12.35 -12.79
CA GLY A 52 -7.03 -11.88 -14.16
C GLY A 52 -6.13 -10.65 -14.26
N ARG A 53 -5.81 -10.02 -13.15
CA ARG A 53 -4.85 -8.90 -13.15
C ARG A 53 -3.43 -9.43 -13.07
N THR A 54 -2.49 -8.61 -13.54
CA THR A 54 -1.08 -8.98 -13.62
C THR A 54 -0.20 -7.97 -12.89
N LEU A 55 1.10 -8.23 -12.88
CA LEU A 55 2.06 -7.29 -12.32
C LEU A 55 2.09 -5.96 -13.07
N LEU A 56 1.64 -5.93 -14.33
CA LEU A 56 1.53 -4.67 -15.07
C LEU A 56 0.47 -3.76 -14.45
N ASP A 57 -0.65 -4.34 -14.02
CA ASP A 57 -1.69 -3.58 -13.33
C ASP A 57 -1.16 -3.02 -12.01
N LEU A 58 -0.43 -3.86 -11.28
CA LEU A 58 0.16 -3.46 -10.01
C LEU A 58 1.18 -2.33 -10.21
N GLY A 59 2.01 -2.43 -11.25
CA GLY A 59 2.98 -1.38 -11.60
C GLY A 59 2.31 -0.06 -11.95
N GLY A 60 1.20 -0.12 -12.68
CA GLY A 60 0.41 1.07 -12.99
C GLY A 60 -0.13 1.76 -11.75
N ALA A 61 -0.66 0.97 -10.81
CA ALA A 61 -1.14 1.49 -9.54
C ALA A 61 0.00 2.14 -8.75
N LEU A 62 1.16 1.49 -8.73
CA LEU A 62 2.34 2.00 -8.03
C LEU A 62 2.71 3.40 -8.52
N ILE A 63 2.81 3.57 -9.82
CA ILE A 63 3.20 4.86 -10.40
C ILE A 63 2.19 5.95 -10.02
N LYS A 64 0.90 5.66 -10.16
CA LYS A 64 -0.13 6.64 -9.83
C LYS A 64 -0.19 6.98 -8.35
N LEU A 65 0.02 5.99 -7.48
CA LEU A 65 0.04 6.24 -6.05
C LEU A 65 1.26 7.08 -5.65
N GLN A 66 2.40 6.87 -6.28
CA GLN A 66 3.57 7.72 -6.03
C GLN A 66 3.33 9.16 -6.45
N GLU A 67 2.67 9.37 -7.60
CA GLU A 67 2.30 10.71 -8.04
C GLU A 67 1.32 11.37 -7.07
N LEU A 68 0.32 10.63 -6.63
CA LEU A 68 -0.69 11.12 -5.72
C LEU A 68 -0.12 11.50 -4.35
N LEU A 69 0.75 10.66 -3.83
CA LEU A 69 1.27 10.82 -2.47
C LEU A 69 2.57 11.64 -2.41
N GLY A 70 3.22 11.84 -3.55
CA GLY A 70 4.48 12.59 -3.59
C GLY A 70 5.62 11.90 -2.86
N ARG A 71 5.54 10.58 -2.68
CA ARG A 71 6.54 9.78 -1.99
C ARG A 71 6.70 8.44 -2.66
N LYS A 72 7.83 7.79 -2.38
CA LYS A 72 8.06 6.45 -2.85
C LYS A 72 7.08 5.49 -2.17
N VAL A 73 6.51 4.62 -2.95
CA VAL A 73 5.49 3.66 -2.51
C VAL A 73 5.98 2.26 -2.82
N ASP A 74 5.71 1.33 -1.93
CA ASP A 74 5.93 -0.10 -2.17
C ASP A 74 4.57 -0.79 -2.05
N ILE A 75 4.29 -1.68 -2.99
CA ILE A 75 3.04 -2.44 -2.98
C ILE A 75 3.38 -3.92 -3.02
N VAL A 76 2.92 -4.64 -2.01
CA VAL A 76 3.09 -6.09 -1.96
C VAL A 76 1.74 -6.77 -1.88
N THR A 77 1.64 -7.95 -2.48
CA THR A 77 0.43 -8.76 -2.36
C THR A 77 0.57 -9.71 -1.19
N GLU A 78 -0.56 -10.08 -0.60
CA GLU A 78 -0.54 -11.05 0.49
C GLU A 78 0.09 -12.37 0.05
N ARG A 79 -0.21 -12.81 -1.17
CA ARG A 79 0.38 -14.04 -1.72
C ARG A 79 1.88 -13.95 -1.94
N GLY A 80 2.40 -12.75 -2.19
CA GLY A 80 3.83 -12.53 -2.42
C GLY A 80 4.66 -12.39 -1.17
N LEU A 81 4.04 -12.37 0.00
CA LEU A 81 4.77 -12.23 1.25
C LEU A 81 5.57 -13.47 1.59
N HIS A 82 6.80 -13.26 2.02
CA HIS A 82 7.62 -14.34 2.55
C HIS A 82 6.93 -14.91 3.79
N TRP A 83 6.92 -16.24 3.90
CA TRP A 83 6.19 -16.92 4.97
C TRP A 83 6.62 -16.46 6.38
N TYR A 84 7.89 -16.16 6.58
CA TYR A 84 8.36 -15.77 7.93
C TYR A 84 8.06 -14.30 8.26
N LEU A 85 7.75 -13.46 7.26
CA LEU A 85 7.35 -12.07 7.48
C LEU A 85 5.84 -11.91 7.53
N ARG A 86 5.13 -12.89 7.00
CA ARG A 86 3.68 -12.80 6.81
C ARG A 86 2.93 -12.53 8.12
N GLU A 87 3.25 -13.30 9.15
CA GLU A 87 2.53 -13.17 10.41
C GLU A 87 2.68 -11.77 11.01
N GLN A 88 3.89 -11.24 11.00
CA GLN A 88 4.16 -9.91 11.54
C GLN A 88 3.45 -8.84 10.73
N ILE A 89 3.54 -8.91 9.41
CA ILE A 89 2.92 -7.92 8.54
C ILE A 89 1.39 -7.96 8.67
N MET A 90 0.81 -9.16 8.74
CA MET A 90 -0.63 -9.29 8.89
C MET A 90 -1.13 -8.73 10.22
N LYS A 91 -0.36 -8.87 11.28
CA LYS A 91 -0.71 -8.29 12.59
C LYS A 91 -0.62 -6.76 12.57
N GLU A 92 0.34 -6.23 11.86
CA GLU A 92 0.62 -4.79 11.81
C GLU A 92 -0.30 -4.06 10.85
N ALA A 93 -0.75 -4.70 9.78
CA ALA A 93 -1.48 -4.07 8.70
C ALA A 93 -2.79 -3.43 9.19
N ARG A 94 -3.04 -2.21 8.70
CA ARG A 94 -4.25 -1.44 9.02
C ARG A 94 -5.02 -1.17 7.74
N PRO A 95 -6.31 -1.49 7.69
CA PRO A 95 -7.15 -1.12 6.54
C PRO A 95 -7.12 0.39 6.33
N LEU A 96 -7.12 0.76 5.09
CA LEU A 96 -7.09 2.17 4.71
C LEU A 96 -8.46 2.89 4.91
#